data_e11cf70f25a64abed296b65e0f7bc2c3
#
_entry.id   e11cf70f25a64abed296b65e0f7bc2c3
#
_cell.length_a   1.000
_cell.length_b   1.000
_cell.length_c   1.000
_cell.angle_alpha   90.00
_cell.angle_beta   90.00
_cell.angle_gamma   90.00
#
_symmetry.space_group_name_H-M   'P 1'
#
loop_
_entity.id
_entity.type
_entity.pdbx_description
1 polymer ?
#
loop_
_entity_poly.entity_id
_entity_poly.type
_entity_poly.pdbx_seq_one_letter_code
_entity_poly.pdbx_strand_id
1 'polypeptide(L)'
;MKVYFAIIAICAIYGMGISGTRAAMAVPFGGIALFILVSKSWKSFAFSTLAFIAVFSFFNFTTIGDGNQYIRKMRSAFRPSEDASYQVRVENRKKMKGLMDEKPIGYGIGLSKGAQYGPKEVMPYPPDSWLVAVWVETGIVGLMLYLLIHGVLFAWCSWLLMFKIMNQRLRGLLAAWLCMNAGFFVAAYANDVMQYPNSIIVYTGFALCIAGPYIDPVMQKEDEELERERKEKKKRD
;
A
#
# COMPACT_ATOMS: atom_id res chain seq x y z
N MET A 1 -25.99 1.35 -3.10
CA MET A 1 -24.61 1.35 -2.55
C MET A 1 -23.74 0.22 -3.09
N LYS A 2 -24.09 -1.08 -2.97
CA LYS A 2 -23.21 -2.19 -3.43
C LYS A 2 -22.82 -2.11 -4.91
N VAL A 3 -23.77 -1.77 -5.80
CA VAL A 3 -23.53 -1.64 -7.25
C VAL A 3 -22.55 -0.48 -7.55
N TYR A 4 -22.69 0.64 -6.85
CA TYR A 4 -21.79 1.80 -7.00
C TYR A 4 -20.33 1.44 -6.64
N PHE A 5 -20.12 0.77 -5.52
CA PHE A 5 -18.77 0.32 -5.14
C PHE A 5 -18.21 -0.73 -6.10
N ALA A 6 -19.06 -1.61 -6.65
CA ALA A 6 -18.62 -2.57 -7.66
C ALA A 6 -18.14 -1.88 -8.95
N ILE A 7 -18.87 -0.86 -9.41
CA ILE A 7 -18.49 -0.07 -10.59
C ILE A 7 -17.15 0.64 -10.32
N ILE A 8 -16.97 1.29 -9.16
CA ILE A 8 -15.71 1.95 -8.80
C ILE A 8 -14.57 0.95 -8.79
N ALA A 9 -14.76 -0.24 -8.21
CA ALA A 9 -13.73 -1.27 -8.17
C ALA A 9 -13.33 -1.74 -9.58
N ILE A 10 -14.29 -1.94 -10.48
CA ILE A 10 -14.03 -2.32 -11.87
C ILE A 10 -13.26 -1.20 -12.58
N CYS A 11 -13.68 0.06 -12.44
CA CYS A 11 -12.98 1.20 -13.03
C CYS A 11 -11.56 1.35 -12.49
N ALA A 12 -11.34 1.11 -11.19
CA ALA A 12 -10.03 1.15 -10.57
C ALA A 12 -9.10 0.05 -11.09
N ILE A 13 -9.58 -1.18 -11.22
CA ILE A 13 -8.83 -2.31 -11.81
C ILE A 13 -8.48 -2.01 -13.27
N TYR A 14 -9.42 -1.48 -14.03
CA TYR A 14 -9.21 -1.10 -15.43
C TYR A 14 -8.17 0.02 -15.54
N GLY A 15 -8.30 1.09 -14.74
CA GLY A 15 -7.33 2.20 -14.69
C GLY A 15 -5.93 1.74 -14.29
N MET A 16 -5.82 0.84 -13.30
CA MET A 16 -4.56 0.21 -12.92
C MET A 16 -3.94 -0.57 -14.10
N GLY A 17 -4.78 -1.30 -14.86
CA GLY A 17 -4.37 -2.02 -16.05
C GLY A 17 -3.76 -1.12 -17.12
N ILE A 18 -4.45 -0.02 -17.45
CA ILE A 18 -4.03 0.93 -18.49
C ILE A 18 -2.77 1.71 -18.07
N SER A 19 -2.59 1.98 -16.77
CA SER A 19 -1.43 2.75 -16.30
C SER A 19 -0.09 2.14 -16.73
N GLY A 20 -0.06 0.83 -17.01
CA GLY A 20 1.15 0.08 -17.37
C GLY A 20 2.25 0.11 -16.31
N THR A 21 1.93 0.62 -15.12
CA THR A 21 2.88 0.74 -14.00
C THR A 21 2.90 -0.56 -13.23
N ARG A 22 4.01 -1.30 -13.32
CA ARG A 22 4.18 -2.60 -12.65
C ARG A 22 4.04 -2.50 -11.13
N ALA A 23 4.55 -1.43 -10.53
CA ALA A 23 4.43 -1.20 -9.09
C ALA A 23 2.97 -1.01 -8.63
N ALA A 24 2.05 -0.60 -9.51
CA ALA A 24 0.63 -0.52 -9.20
C ALA A 24 0.04 -1.88 -8.83
N MET A 25 0.57 -2.98 -9.39
CA MET A 25 0.17 -4.33 -9.02
C MET A 25 0.54 -4.70 -7.58
N ALA A 26 1.61 -4.14 -7.03
CA ALA A 26 2.02 -4.40 -5.66
C ALA A 26 1.00 -3.88 -4.63
N VAL A 27 0.25 -2.82 -4.97
CA VAL A 27 -0.73 -2.20 -4.06
C VAL A 27 -1.85 -3.17 -3.67
N PRO A 28 -2.62 -3.77 -4.59
CA PRO A 28 -3.66 -4.73 -4.22
C PRO A 28 -3.08 -6.00 -3.56
N PHE A 29 -1.91 -6.48 -3.99
CA PHE A 29 -1.29 -7.65 -3.37
C PHE A 29 -0.90 -7.39 -1.91
N GLY A 30 -0.24 -6.26 -1.61
CA GLY A 30 0.11 -5.88 -0.25
C GLY A 30 -1.14 -5.65 0.62
N GLY A 31 -2.17 -5.02 0.05
CA GLY A 31 -3.45 -4.80 0.72
C GLY A 31 -4.18 -6.09 1.07
N ILE A 32 -4.28 -7.03 0.13
CA ILE A 32 -4.92 -8.33 0.35
C ILE A 32 -4.13 -9.15 1.37
N ALA A 33 -2.80 -9.15 1.30
CA ALA A 33 -1.96 -9.86 2.27
C ALA A 33 -2.22 -9.36 3.70
N LEU A 34 -2.27 -8.05 3.92
CA LEU A 34 -2.61 -7.50 5.23
C LEU A 34 -4.06 -7.81 5.63
N PHE A 35 -5.02 -7.74 4.69
CA PHE A 35 -6.42 -8.06 4.97
C PHE A 35 -6.59 -9.50 5.45
N ILE A 36 -5.87 -10.45 4.88
CA ILE A 36 -5.85 -11.85 5.33
C ILE A 36 -5.43 -11.94 6.79
N LEU A 37 -4.41 -11.16 7.21
CA LEU A 37 -3.90 -11.17 8.59
C LEU A 37 -4.87 -10.51 9.58
N VAL A 38 -5.55 -9.43 9.17
CA VAL A 38 -6.42 -8.63 10.05
C VAL A 38 -7.87 -9.11 10.03
N SER A 39 -8.24 -9.99 9.12
CA SER A 39 -9.62 -10.49 8.98
C SER A 39 -10.02 -11.39 10.15
N LYS A 40 -11.11 -11.03 10.85
CA LYS A 40 -11.71 -11.85 11.90
C LYS A 40 -12.67 -12.91 11.40
N SER A 41 -13.05 -12.86 10.11
CA SER A 41 -14.00 -13.76 9.50
C SER A 41 -13.29 -14.85 8.71
N TRP A 42 -13.47 -16.10 9.07
CA TRP A 42 -12.93 -17.23 8.31
C TRP A 42 -13.39 -17.23 6.83
N LYS A 43 -14.61 -16.79 6.57
CA LYS A 43 -15.13 -16.67 5.21
C LYS A 43 -14.39 -15.60 4.42
N SER A 44 -14.14 -14.43 5.03
CA SER A 44 -13.36 -13.35 4.40
C SER A 44 -11.91 -13.76 4.21
N PHE A 45 -11.31 -14.44 5.17
CA PHE A 45 -9.97 -15.00 5.08
C PHE A 45 -9.86 -15.97 3.89
N ALA A 46 -10.73 -16.98 3.84
CA ALA A 46 -10.72 -17.99 2.77
C ALA A 46 -10.96 -17.37 1.39
N PHE A 47 -11.93 -16.44 1.27
CA PHE A 47 -12.21 -15.74 0.02
C PHE A 47 -11.03 -14.90 -0.45
N SER A 48 -10.42 -14.12 0.44
CA SER A 48 -9.28 -13.26 0.10
C SER A 48 -8.04 -14.08 -0.27
N THR A 49 -7.81 -15.19 0.44
CA THR A 49 -6.71 -16.10 0.14
C THR A 49 -6.92 -16.77 -1.25
N LEU A 50 -8.14 -17.22 -1.53
CA LEU A 50 -8.48 -17.79 -2.83
C LEU A 50 -8.33 -16.76 -3.95
N ALA A 51 -8.83 -15.54 -3.75
CA ALA A 51 -8.69 -14.44 -4.71
C ALA A 51 -7.21 -14.08 -4.96
N PHE A 52 -6.41 -14.04 -3.90
CA PHE A 52 -4.96 -13.82 -4.01
C PHE A 52 -4.28 -14.90 -4.85
N ILE A 53 -4.54 -16.18 -4.54
CA ILE A 53 -3.99 -17.31 -5.26
C ILE A 53 -4.44 -17.28 -6.73
N ALA A 54 -5.71 -17.00 -7.00
CA ALA A 54 -6.25 -16.96 -8.35
C ALA A 54 -5.58 -15.88 -9.20
N VAL A 55 -5.45 -14.64 -8.67
CA VAL A 55 -4.80 -13.52 -9.36
C VAL A 55 -3.31 -13.79 -9.56
N PHE A 56 -2.63 -14.30 -8.53
CA PHE A 56 -1.21 -14.65 -8.61
C PHE A 56 -0.97 -15.74 -9.65
N SER A 57 -1.80 -16.79 -9.65
CA SER A 57 -1.73 -17.90 -10.62
C SER A 57 -2.02 -17.43 -12.05
N PHE A 58 -2.99 -16.53 -12.23
CA PHE A 58 -3.30 -15.94 -13.53
C PHE A 58 -2.07 -15.25 -14.14
N PHE A 59 -1.38 -14.42 -13.39
CA PHE A 59 -0.22 -13.70 -13.89
C PHE A 59 1.03 -14.56 -14.07
N ASN A 60 1.23 -15.61 -13.25
CA ASN A 60 2.44 -16.44 -13.30
C ASN A 60 2.34 -17.62 -14.23
N PHE A 61 1.18 -18.28 -14.28
CA PHE A 61 1.05 -19.61 -14.90
C PHE A 61 0.18 -19.63 -16.16
N THR A 62 -0.48 -18.51 -16.51
CA THR A 62 -1.28 -18.48 -17.74
C THR A 62 -0.64 -17.59 -18.80
N THR A 63 -0.96 -17.85 -20.07
CA THR A 63 -0.59 -17.03 -21.24
C THR A 63 -1.77 -16.24 -21.78
N ILE A 64 -2.92 -16.31 -21.09
CA ILE A 64 -4.15 -15.64 -21.49
C ILE A 64 -3.93 -14.13 -21.50
N GLY A 65 -4.17 -13.50 -22.64
CA GLY A 65 -4.04 -12.05 -22.81
C GLY A 65 -2.64 -11.58 -23.21
N ASP A 66 -1.69 -12.46 -23.55
CA ASP A 66 -0.33 -12.05 -23.96
C ASP A 66 -0.31 -11.22 -25.27
N GLY A 67 -1.38 -11.25 -26.06
CA GLY A 67 -1.57 -10.32 -27.18
C GLY A 67 -1.77 -8.86 -26.73
N ASN A 68 -2.16 -8.63 -25.46
CA ASN A 68 -2.34 -7.29 -24.91
C ASN A 68 -1.05 -6.80 -24.24
N GLN A 69 -0.53 -5.66 -24.71
CA GLN A 69 0.71 -5.06 -24.21
C GLN A 69 0.65 -4.74 -22.72
N TYR A 70 -0.51 -4.35 -22.18
CA TYR A 70 -0.70 -4.01 -20.77
C TYR A 70 -0.63 -5.25 -19.88
N ILE A 71 -1.30 -6.34 -20.26
CA ILE A 71 -1.25 -7.61 -19.53
C ILE A 71 0.18 -8.17 -19.54
N ARG A 72 0.87 -8.10 -20.66
CA ARG A 72 2.26 -8.53 -20.79
C ARG A 72 3.21 -7.71 -19.89
N LYS A 73 3.02 -6.38 -19.81
CA LYS A 73 3.76 -5.52 -18.89
C LYS A 73 3.47 -5.85 -17.41
N MET A 74 2.23 -6.14 -17.06
CA MET A 74 1.86 -6.56 -15.71
C MET A 74 2.50 -7.90 -15.35
N ARG A 75 2.49 -8.85 -16.28
CA ARG A 75 3.09 -10.18 -16.10
C ARG A 75 4.59 -10.11 -15.88
N SER A 76 5.30 -9.19 -16.55
CA SER A 76 6.74 -9.02 -16.34
C SER A 76 7.11 -8.54 -14.93
N ALA A 77 6.17 -7.99 -14.16
CA ALA A 77 6.38 -7.67 -12.75
C ALA A 77 6.67 -8.91 -11.89
N PHE A 78 6.16 -10.08 -12.31
CA PHE A 78 6.38 -11.36 -11.64
C PHE A 78 7.64 -12.11 -12.14
N ARG A 79 8.31 -11.58 -13.18
CA ARG A 79 9.55 -12.12 -13.75
C ARG A 79 10.67 -11.07 -13.78
N PRO A 80 11.16 -10.64 -12.60
CA PRO A 80 12.12 -9.53 -12.51
C PRO A 80 13.45 -9.82 -13.23
N SER A 81 13.84 -11.09 -13.36
CA SER A 81 15.06 -11.48 -14.08
C SER A 81 15.02 -11.18 -15.59
N GLU A 82 13.84 -11.13 -16.19
CA GLU A 82 13.65 -10.85 -17.62
C GLU A 82 13.41 -9.35 -17.89
N ASP A 83 13.34 -8.52 -16.85
CA ASP A 83 13.02 -7.12 -16.95
C ASP A 83 14.27 -6.24 -17.00
N ALA A 84 14.58 -5.70 -18.19
CA ALA A 84 15.70 -4.79 -18.39
C ALA A 84 15.67 -3.56 -17.46
N SER A 85 14.48 -3.01 -17.19
CA SER A 85 14.30 -1.87 -16.26
C SER A 85 14.66 -2.27 -14.83
N TYR A 86 14.36 -3.49 -14.42
CA TYR A 86 14.73 -3.99 -13.09
C TYR A 86 16.25 -4.21 -12.98
N GLN A 87 16.87 -4.73 -14.04
CA GLN A 87 18.33 -4.93 -14.07
C GLN A 87 19.11 -3.62 -13.91
N VAL A 88 18.67 -2.56 -14.62
CA VAL A 88 19.26 -1.21 -14.46
C VAL A 88 19.16 -0.71 -13.02
N ARG A 89 18.03 -0.94 -12.36
CA ARG A 89 17.83 -0.57 -10.95
C ARG A 89 18.77 -1.33 -10.01
N VAL A 90 18.94 -2.62 -10.24
CA VAL A 90 19.86 -3.46 -9.45
C VAL A 90 21.30 -2.96 -9.61
N GLU A 91 21.70 -2.63 -10.84
CA GLU A 91 23.03 -2.10 -11.11
C GLU A 91 23.25 -0.73 -10.45
N ASN A 92 22.27 0.19 -10.58
CA ASN A 92 22.32 1.49 -9.91
C ASN A 92 22.45 1.33 -8.40
N ARG A 93 21.67 0.43 -7.77
CA ARG A 93 21.77 0.16 -6.33
C ARG A 93 23.15 -0.37 -5.92
N LYS A 94 23.80 -1.19 -6.75
CA LYS A 94 25.17 -1.65 -6.49
C LYS A 94 26.16 -0.49 -6.50
N LYS A 95 26.04 0.43 -7.48
CA LYS A 95 26.90 1.63 -7.57
C LYS A 95 26.64 2.59 -6.41
N MET A 96 25.35 2.80 -6.05
CA MET A 96 24.97 3.60 -4.89
C MET A 96 25.55 3.05 -3.60
N LYS A 97 25.60 1.71 -3.43
CA LYS A 97 26.09 1.10 -2.20
C LYS A 97 27.51 1.54 -1.87
N GLY A 98 28.43 1.53 -2.86
CA GLY A 98 29.80 2.00 -2.64
C GLY A 98 29.87 3.44 -2.13
N LEU A 99 29.06 4.34 -2.70
CA LEU A 99 28.98 5.74 -2.26
C LEU A 99 28.33 5.89 -0.88
N MET A 100 27.36 5.07 -0.57
CA MET A 100 26.65 5.10 0.72
C MET A 100 27.46 4.49 1.87
N ASP A 101 28.39 3.58 1.58
CA ASP A 101 29.31 3.04 2.60
C ASP A 101 30.20 4.14 3.19
N GLU A 102 30.49 5.20 2.42
CA GLU A 102 31.24 6.38 2.87
C GLU A 102 30.34 7.40 3.61
N LYS A 103 29.02 7.29 3.48
CA LYS A 103 28.03 8.23 4.05
C LYS A 103 26.92 7.52 4.84
N PRO A 104 27.25 6.96 6.01
CA PRO A 104 26.30 6.16 6.79
C PRO A 104 25.06 6.94 7.26
N ILE A 105 25.13 8.29 7.32
CA ILE A 105 24.01 9.19 7.67
C ILE A 105 23.30 9.73 6.41
N GLY A 106 23.80 9.39 5.22
CA GLY A 106 23.24 9.81 3.95
C GLY A 106 23.73 11.17 3.46
N TYR A 107 23.18 11.60 2.34
CA TYR A 107 23.51 12.87 1.68
C TYR A 107 22.76 14.06 2.24
N GLY A 108 21.68 13.84 2.96
CA GLY A 108 20.75 14.86 3.48
C GLY A 108 19.39 14.81 2.80
N ILE A 109 18.36 15.27 3.52
CA ILE A 109 16.97 15.27 3.06
C ILE A 109 16.82 16.16 1.82
N GLY A 110 16.15 15.63 0.77
CA GLY A 110 15.92 16.31 -0.50
C GLY A 110 17.10 16.28 -1.46
N LEU A 111 18.23 15.64 -1.12
CA LEU A 111 19.42 15.57 -1.98
C LEU A 111 19.54 14.25 -2.78
N SER A 112 18.51 13.40 -2.73
CA SER A 112 18.49 12.16 -3.48
C SER A 112 18.16 12.33 -4.97
N LYS A 113 17.54 13.45 -5.37
CA LYS A 113 16.98 13.63 -6.73
C LYS A 113 17.67 14.67 -7.61
N GLY A 114 18.93 14.95 -7.32
CA GLY A 114 19.77 15.76 -8.22
C GLY A 114 19.72 17.26 -8.01
N ALA A 115 20.36 17.98 -8.92
CA ALA A 115 20.73 19.38 -8.87
C ALA A 115 19.59 20.43 -8.83
N GLN A 116 18.37 20.07 -8.51
CA GLN A 116 17.26 21.03 -8.43
C GLN A 116 17.47 22.12 -7.35
N TYR A 117 18.36 21.89 -6.40
CA TYR A 117 18.50 22.75 -5.21
C TYR A 117 19.89 23.38 -5.05
N GLY A 118 20.68 23.49 -6.11
CA GLY A 118 21.95 24.19 -6.12
C GLY A 118 23.20 23.31 -6.06
N PRO A 119 24.40 23.88 -5.88
CA PRO A 119 25.70 23.21 -6.03
C PRO A 119 26.07 22.33 -4.83
N LYS A 120 25.15 21.56 -4.30
CA LYS A 120 25.40 20.60 -3.23
C LYS A 120 25.79 19.25 -3.81
N GLU A 121 26.63 18.53 -3.11
CA GLU A 121 26.92 17.15 -3.44
C GLU A 121 25.62 16.32 -3.37
N VAL A 122 25.24 15.71 -4.47
CA VAL A 122 24.03 14.90 -4.60
C VAL A 122 24.39 13.53 -5.11
N MET A 123 23.54 12.54 -4.82
CA MET A 123 23.72 11.20 -5.36
C MET A 123 23.69 11.24 -6.90
N PRO A 124 24.75 10.78 -7.59
CA PRO A 124 24.83 10.81 -9.05
C PRO A 124 23.87 9.83 -9.74
N TYR A 125 23.37 8.84 -9.01
CA TYR A 125 22.38 7.88 -9.50
C TYR A 125 21.00 8.18 -8.92
N PRO A 126 19.96 8.31 -9.76
CA PRO A 126 18.62 8.59 -9.27
C PRO A 126 18.08 7.40 -8.47
N PRO A 127 17.48 7.61 -7.28
CA PRO A 127 16.77 6.58 -6.57
C PRO A 127 15.49 6.22 -7.30
N ASP A 128 15.36 4.96 -7.67
CA ASP A 128 14.21 4.45 -8.42
C ASP A 128 13.00 4.10 -7.55
N SER A 129 13.16 4.16 -6.23
CA SER A 129 12.12 3.82 -5.26
C SER A 129 12.20 4.69 -4.03
N TRP A 130 11.05 4.83 -3.35
CA TRP A 130 10.99 5.63 -2.12
C TRP A 130 11.94 5.14 -1.03
N LEU A 131 12.02 3.82 -0.80
CA LEU A 131 12.92 3.28 0.23
C LEU A 131 14.38 3.53 -0.10
N VAL A 132 14.75 3.51 -1.39
CA VAL A 132 16.10 3.89 -1.82
C VAL A 132 16.34 5.39 -1.63
N ALA A 133 15.34 6.24 -1.90
CA ALA A 133 15.44 7.67 -1.62
C ALA A 133 15.66 7.95 -0.13
N VAL A 134 14.88 7.32 0.75
CA VAL A 134 15.07 7.40 2.21
C VAL A 134 16.49 6.96 2.61
N TRP A 135 16.97 5.83 2.06
CA TRP A 135 18.32 5.36 2.33
C TRP A 135 19.40 6.36 1.89
N VAL A 136 19.26 6.91 0.69
CA VAL A 136 20.23 7.90 0.17
C VAL A 136 20.21 9.19 1.01
N GLU A 137 19.03 9.65 1.41
CA GLU A 137 18.90 10.90 2.15
C GLU A 137 19.31 10.82 3.62
N THR A 138 18.99 9.69 4.27
CA THR A 138 19.14 9.54 5.73
C THR A 138 20.12 8.43 6.15
N GLY A 139 20.74 7.78 5.17
CA GLY A 139 21.64 6.66 5.40
C GLY A 139 20.94 5.39 5.88
N ILE A 140 21.75 4.40 6.27
CA ILE A 140 21.23 3.12 6.75
C ILE A 140 20.48 3.28 8.08
N VAL A 141 20.94 4.19 8.94
CA VAL A 141 20.32 4.46 10.25
C VAL A 141 18.92 5.02 10.06
N GLY A 142 18.76 6.03 9.19
CA GLY A 142 17.45 6.62 8.89
C GLY A 142 16.51 5.64 8.20
N LEU A 143 17.00 4.81 7.28
CA LEU A 143 16.19 3.77 6.65
C LEU A 143 15.68 2.75 7.69
N MET A 144 16.54 2.26 8.58
CA MET A 144 16.12 1.31 9.63
C MET A 144 15.10 1.93 10.58
N LEU A 145 15.29 3.20 10.95
CA LEU A 145 14.34 3.93 11.78
C LEU A 145 13.00 4.13 11.06
N TYR A 146 13.03 4.48 9.77
CA TYR A 146 11.83 4.61 8.93
C TYR A 146 11.03 3.29 8.88
N LEU A 147 11.70 2.16 8.63
CA LEU A 147 11.08 0.84 8.60
C LEU A 147 10.52 0.44 9.98
N LEU A 148 11.25 0.73 11.06
CA LEU A 148 10.80 0.47 12.43
C LEU A 148 9.52 1.26 12.76
N ILE A 149 9.51 2.57 12.48
CA ILE A 149 8.35 3.42 12.75
C ILE A 149 7.13 2.90 12.00
N HIS A 150 7.25 2.60 10.70
CA HIS A 150 6.13 2.09 9.92
C HIS A 150 5.71 0.69 10.37
N GLY A 151 6.66 -0.18 10.74
CA GLY A 151 6.36 -1.48 11.32
C GLY A 151 5.55 -1.38 12.62
N VAL A 152 5.94 -0.47 13.52
CA VAL A 152 5.19 -0.20 14.75
C VAL A 152 3.80 0.36 14.44
N LEU A 153 3.68 1.30 13.50
CA LEU A 153 2.38 1.86 13.10
C LEU A 153 1.46 0.78 12.54
N PHE A 154 1.95 -0.09 11.65
CA PHE A 154 1.16 -1.19 11.12
C PHE A 154 0.75 -2.18 12.20
N ALA A 155 1.65 -2.57 13.09
CA ALA A 155 1.36 -3.49 14.20
C ALA A 155 0.33 -2.89 15.15
N TRP A 156 0.50 -1.63 15.54
CA TRP A 156 -0.40 -0.92 16.43
C TRP A 156 -1.80 -0.75 15.82
N CYS A 157 -1.90 -0.26 14.58
CA CYS A 157 -3.17 -0.10 13.89
C CYS A 157 -3.88 -1.45 13.68
N SER A 158 -3.15 -2.50 13.32
CA SER A 158 -3.71 -3.86 13.19
C SER A 158 -4.26 -4.37 14.53
N TRP A 159 -3.54 -4.14 15.62
CA TRP A 159 -3.98 -4.50 16.96
C TRP A 159 -5.26 -3.74 17.36
N LEU A 160 -5.33 -2.41 17.10
CA LEU A 160 -6.53 -1.62 17.34
C LEU A 160 -7.73 -2.17 16.57
N LEU A 161 -7.57 -2.45 15.28
CA LEU A 161 -8.62 -3.01 14.42
C LEU A 161 -9.11 -4.37 14.92
N MET A 162 -8.18 -5.21 15.39
CA MET A 162 -8.52 -6.55 15.85
C MET A 162 -9.19 -6.58 17.21
N PHE A 163 -8.79 -5.72 18.14
CA PHE A 163 -9.14 -5.87 19.56
C PHE A 163 -9.91 -4.70 20.15
N LYS A 164 -9.84 -3.51 19.57
CA LYS A 164 -10.42 -2.29 20.16
C LYS A 164 -11.65 -1.75 19.41
N ILE A 165 -11.86 -2.13 18.16
CA ILE A 165 -12.97 -1.63 17.35
C ILE A 165 -14.04 -2.72 17.23
N MET A 166 -15.20 -2.46 17.80
CA MET A 166 -16.34 -3.39 17.84
C MET A 166 -17.33 -3.15 16.72
N ASN A 167 -17.55 -1.90 16.33
CA ASN A 167 -18.43 -1.55 15.23
C ASN A 167 -17.90 -2.13 13.91
N GLN A 168 -18.69 -3.01 13.28
CA GLN A 168 -18.26 -3.71 12.06
C GLN A 168 -18.07 -2.78 10.87
N ARG A 169 -18.89 -1.72 10.78
CA ARG A 169 -18.84 -0.75 9.68
C ARG A 169 -17.57 0.09 9.76
N LEU A 170 -17.26 0.62 10.96
CA LEU A 170 -16.02 1.37 11.22
C LEU A 170 -14.80 0.50 10.97
N ARG A 171 -14.79 -0.72 11.53
CA ARG A 171 -13.69 -1.67 11.36
C ARG A 171 -13.43 -1.99 9.90
N GLY A 172 -14.49 -2.20 9.11
CA GLY A 172 -14.35 -2.45 7.66
C GLY A 172 -13.72 -1.28 6.91
N LEU A 173 -14.15 -0.06 7.24
CA LEU A 173 -13.60 1.16 6.64
C LEU A 173 -12.11 1.36 6.99
N LEU A 174 -11.76 1.24 8.27
CA LEU A 174 -10.39 1.40 8.73
C LEU A 174 -9.48 0.27 8.25
N ALA A 175 -9.99 -0.96 8.14
CA ALA A 175 -9.27 -2.06 7.52
C ALA A 175 -8.94 -1.79 6.06
N ALA A 176 -9.88 -1.21 5.29
CA ALA A 176 -9.63 -0.81 3.90
C ALA A 176 -8.51 0.24 3.81
N TRP A 177 -8.50 1.26 4.70
CA TRP A 177 -7.44 2.25 4.78
C TRP A 177 -6.09 1.62 5.10
N LEU A 178 -6.04 0.75 6.11
CA LEU A 178 -4.80 0.11 6.52
C LEU A 178 -4.25 -0.84 5.43
N CYS A 179 -5.14 -1.56 4.74
CA CYS A 179 -4.77 -2.40 3.60
C CYS A 179 -4.23 -1.58 2.42
N MET A 180 -4.83 -0.42 2.15
CA MET A 180 -4.31 0.51 1.15
C MET A 180 -2.91 1.01 1.54
N ASN A 181 -2.69 1.40 2.80
CA ASN A 181 -1.38 1.81 3.31
C ASN A 181 -0.33 0.70 3.13
N ALA A 182 -0.69 -0.55 3.45
CA ALA A 182 0.19 -1.69 3.25
C ALA A 182 0.55 -1.88 1.76
N GLY A 183 -0.42 -1.71 0.89
CA GLY A 183 -0.19 -1.74 -0.55
C GLY A 183 0.80 -0.67 -1.01
N PHE A 184 0.62 0.59 -0.57
CA PHE A 184 1.56 1.67 -0.86
C PHE A 184 2.96 1.40 -0.30
N PHE A 185 3.05 0.85 0.90
CA PHE A 185 4.33 0.53 1.51
C PHE A 185 5.09 -0.56 0.75
N VAL A 186 4.40 -1.60 0.28
CA VAL A 186 5.00 -2.62 -0.59
C VAL A 186 5.42 -2.01 -1.94
N ALA A 187 4.59 -1.16 -2.53
CA ALA A 187 4.91 -0.49 -3.79
C ALA A 187 6.10 0.49 -3.65
N ALA A 188 6.33 1.06 -2.46
CA ALA A 188 7.45 1.94 -2.14
C ALA A 188 8.83 1.27 -2.29
N TYR A 189 8.89 -0.05 -2.23
CA TYR A 189 10.10 -0.81 -2.54
C TYR A 189 10.47 -0.74 -4.04
N ALA A 190 9.47 -0.75 -4.91
CA ALA A 190 9.66 -0.83 -6.35
C ALA A 190 9.52 0.52 -7.07
N ASN A 191 8.90 1.52 -6.44
CA ASN A 191 8.64 2.80 -7.05
C ASN A 191 8.58 3.92 -6.00
N ASP A 192 8.66 5.16 -6.47
CA ASP A 192 8.61 6.37 -5.65
C ASP A 192 7.16 6.84 -5.43
N VAL A 193 6.38 6.01 -4.75
CA VAL A 193 4.92 6.20 -4.57
C VAL A 193 4.54 6.98 -3.30
N MET A 194 5.47 7.20 -2.37
CA MET A 194 5.20 7.84 -1.07
C MET A 194 5.37 9.36 -1.08
N GLN A 195 5.47 9.97 -2.26
CA GLN A 195 5.48 11.42 -2.40
C GLN A 195 4.07 12.02 -2.25
N TYR A 196 4.02 13.34 -2.11
CA TYR A 196 2.77 14.08 -2.20
C TYR A 196 2.05 13.79 -3.54
N PRO A 197 0.73 13.55 -3.57
CA PRO A 197 -0.21 13.59 -2.44
C PRO A 197 -0.37 12.26 -1.67
N ASN A 198 0.23 11.16 -2.12
CA ASN A 198 0.02 9.83 -1.56
C ASN A 198 0.47 9.72 -0.10
N SER A 199 1.54 10.41 0.29
CA SER A 199 1.99 10.46 1.68
C SER A 199 0.91 10.98 2.63
N ILE A 200 0.17 12.03 2.24
CA ILE A 200 -0.95 12.55 3.05
C ILE A 200 -2.01 11.46 3.22
N ILE A 201 -2.37 10.76 2.14
CA ILE A 201 -3.37 9.69 2.17
C ILE A 201 -2.95 8.59 3.15
N VAL A 202 -1.69 8.15 3.08
CA VAL A 202 -1.15 7.09 3.94
C VAL A 202 -1.15 7.50 5.42
N TYR A 203 -0.64 8.69 5.74
CA TYR A 203 -0.60 9.15 7.13
C TYR A 203 -1.99 9.47 7.68
N THR A 204 -2.91 9.97 6.85
CA THR A 204 -4.33 10.09 7.23
C THR A 204 -4.92 8.75 7.59
N GLY A 205 -4.63 7.69 6.82
CA GLY A 205 -5.09 6.35 7.11
C GLY A 205 -4.60 5.82 8.48
N PHE A 206 -3.34 6.03 8.81
CA PHE A 206 -2.83 5.70 10.15
C PHE A 206 -3.50 6.52 11.25
N ALA A 207 -3.64 7.83 11.06
CA ALA A 207 -4.31 8.71 12.03
C ALA A 207 -5.75 8.29 12.28
N LEU A 208 -6.51 7.95 11.24
CA LEU A 208 -7.88 7.44 11.36
C LEU A 208 -7.93 6.10 12.12
N CYS A 209 -7.00 5.19 11.86
CA CYS A 209 -6.92 3.93 12.60
C CYS A 209 -6.63 4.16 14.09
N ILE A 210 -5.75 5.10 14.43
CA ILE A 210 -5.41 5.45 15.82
C ILE A 210 -6.59 6.13 16.51
N ALA A 211 -7.34 6.97 15.79
CA ALA A 211 -8.56 7.63 16.29
C ALA A 211 -9.75 6.66 16.41
N GLY A 212 -9.70 5.50 15.73
CA GLY A 212 -10.79 4.53 15.66
C GLY A 212 -11.45 4.19 16.99
N PRO A 213 -10.71 3.86 18.08
CA PRO A 213 -11.30 3.56 19.37
C PRO A 213 -12.12 4.68 20.01
N TYR A 214 -11.83 5.94 19.66
CA TYR A 214 -12.62 7.10 20.11
C TYR A 214 -13.89 7.30 19.29
N ILE A 215 -13.87 6.92 18.02
CA ILE A 215 -14.99 7.04 17.10
C ILE A 215 -15.97 5.86 17.29
N ASP A 216 -15.46 4.69 17.66
CA ASP A 216 -16.22 3.44 17.78
C ASP A 216 -17.50 3.56 18.65
N PRO A 217 -17.45 4.11 19.88
CA PRO A 217 -18.65 4.22 20.73
C PRO A 217 -19.69 5.19 20.14
N VAL A 218 -19.27 6.21 19.40
CA VAL A 218 -20.19 7.16 18.75
C VAL A 218 -20.95 6.46 17.64
N MET A 219 -20.24 5.73 16.77
CA MET A 219 -20.86 4.98 15.68
C MET A 219 -21.75 3.83 16.16
N GLN A 220 -21.42 3.20 17.29
CA GLN A 220 -22.28 2.18 17.89
C GLN A 220 -23.65 2.78 18.29
N LYS A 221 -23.64 3.95 18.94
CA LYS A 221 -24.89 4.64 19.33
C LYS A 221 -25.74 5.04 18.11
N GLU A 222 -25.09 5.61 17.08
CA GLU A 222 -25.79 5.96 15.83
C GLU A 222 -26.42 4.74 15.15
N ASP A 223 -25.71 3.63 15.08
CA ASP A 223 -26.24 2.39 14.49
C ASP A 223 -27.42 1.82 15.30
N GLU A 224 -27.38 1.89 16.65
CA GLU A 224 -28.48 1.49 17.52
C GLU A 224 -29.73 2.39 17.34
N GLU A 225 -29.55 3.70 17.23
CA GLU A 225 -30.65 4.65 16.98
C GLU A 225 -31.30 4.38 15.62
N LEU A 226 -30.50 4.21 14.57
CA LEU A 226 -31.00 3.86 13.24
C LEU A 226 -31.75 2.53 13.21
N GLU A 227 -31.33 1.55 13.99
CA GLU A 227 -32.05 0.28 14.09
C GLU A 227 -33.38 0.43 14.83
N ARG A 228 -33.45 1.26 15.86
CA ARG A 228 -34.72 1.57 16.59
C ARG A 228 -35.73 2.25 15.66
N GLU A 229 -35.28 3.28 14.94
CA GLU A 229 -36.14 3.96 13.95
C GLU A 229 -36.69 3.02 12.86
N ARG A 230 -35.82 2.12 12.35
CA ARG A 230 -36.25 1.12 11.35
C ARG A 230 -37.30 0.13 11.91
N LYS A 231 -37.14 -0.29 13.16
CA LYS A 231 -38.11 -1.18 13.84
C LYS A 231 -39.43 -0.49 14.08
N GLU A 232 -39.40 0.80 14.45
CA GLU A 232 -40.63 1.60 14.65
C GLU A 232 -41.39 1.83 13.34
N LYS A 233 -40.69 2.17 12.24
CA LYS A 233 -41.32 2.31 10.92
C LYS A 233 -41.98 1.01 10.47
N LYS A 234 -41.32 -0.14 10.63
CA LYS A 234 -41.88 -1.45 10.29
C LYS A 234 -43.12 -1.86 11.13
N LYS A 235 -43.33 -1.24 12.29
CA LYS A 235 -44.52 -1.48 13.12
C LYS A 235 -45.68 -0.57 12.76
N ARG A 236 -45.41 0.53 12.03
CA ARG A 236 -46.45 1.50 11.58
C ARG A 236 -47.00 1.18 10.20
N ASP A 237 -46.21 0.49 9.37
CA ASP A 237 -46.60 -0.08 8.08
C ASP A 237 -47.23 -1.49 8.28
#